data_23df7812a763293461a36d74f5ebe415
#
_entry.id   23df7812a763293461a36d74f5ebe415
#
_cell.length_a   1.000
_cell.length_b   1.000
_cell.length_c   1.000
_cell.angle_alpha   90.00
_cell.angle_beta   90.00
_cell.angle_gamma   90.00
#
_symmetry.space_group_name_H-M   'P 1'
#
loop_
_entity.id
_entity.type
_entity.pdbx_description
1 polymer ?
#
loop_
_entity_poly.entity_id
_entity_poly.type
_entity_poly.pdbx_seq_one_letter_code
_entity_poly.pdbx_strand_id
1 'polypeptide(L)'
;MNLVNHLLLTALLLGTFPARAATPVDEAAEQMRLAIPLGGDFKPNPKVPAFVVVGHGGRILVSKDDGQKWTQAFFGHPGADHGAWATKSVAYGGGVFVVVVGWGGPTTYLASEDGVRWRNLTKGDAKLPEAKGDARQMPGTWGITAGKGAFVGAGYMTFTATPDLGRTFSSFSMWGAFKDDGRGHKLSTHHVGPVYCGDATGRFLALGDNRGDGPKFGNLFASDDLGRIWRWLNPKGLEASTGRGTLVSNGRLLVMTDKEAGHAWTSRNAGETWAGPHATGTKRATLSEVRGEFWLAGKPSRASADGQTWRDLPAAVPAGQIIASDQGTLISIAPQRFNILRSADGGKSWQEVHRYEPPQISGGAQGLRDGAFGRLSP
;
A
#
# COMPACT_ATOMS: atom_id res chain seq x y z
N MET A 1 -60.23 -44.36 15.80
CA MET A 1 -59.62 -43.55 14.70
C MET A 1 -58.30 -43.03 15.17
N ASN A 2 -57.21 -43.70 14.87
CA ASN A 2 -55.86 -43.38 15.35
C ASN A 2 -55.13 -42.54 14.29
N LEU A 3 -54.73 -41.32 14.66
CA LEU A 3 -53.81 -40.54 13.87
C LEU A 3 -52.37 -40.84 14.35
N VAL A 4 -51.56 -41.39 13.47
CA VAL A 4 -50.15 -41.66 13.68
C VAL A 4 -49.38 -40.42 13.23
N ASN A 5 -48.72 -39.76 14.17
CA ASN A 5 -47.76 -38.69 13.87
C ASN A 5 -46.44 -39.27 13.37
N HIS A 6 -46.09 -38.98 12.11
CA HIS A 6 -44.76 -39.23 11.58
C HIS A 6 -43.86 -37.99 11.92
N LEU A 7 -42.96 -38.15 12.86
CA LEU A 7 -41.84 -37.27 13.05
C LEU A 7 -40.75 -37.64 12.05
N LEU A 8 -40.51 -36.81 11.02
CA LEU A 8 -39.32 -36.89 10.17
C LEU A 8 -38.13 -36.28 10.91
N LEU A 9 -37.23 -37.13 11.35
CA LEU A 9 -35.92 -36.74 11.89
C LEU A 9 -35.01 -36.44 10.71
N THR A 10 -34.78 -35.16 10.39
CA THR A 10 -33.77 -34.73 9.41
C THR A 10 -32.41 -34.73 10.10
N ALA A 11 -31.63 -35.78 9.90
CA ALA A 11 -30.26 -35.84 10.36
C ALA A 11 -29.41 -34.88 9.50
N LEU A 12 -28.98 -33.76 10.10
CA LEU A 12 -27.96 -32.90 9.53
C LEU A 12 -26.64 -33.67 9.58
N LEU A 13 -26.22 -34.22 8.46
CA LEU A 13 -24.86 -34.70 8.24
C LEU A 13 -23.95 -33.45 8.19
N LEU A 14 -23.40 -33.04 9.31
CA LEU A 14 -22.23 -32.19 9.38
C LEU A 14 -21.05 -32.98 8.83
N GLY A 15 -20.86 -32.87 7.53
CA GLY A 15 -19.64 -33.37 6.89
C GLY A 15 -18.43 -32.61 7.45
N THR A 16 -17.69 -33.27 8.34
CA THR A 16 -16.35 -32.83 8.69
C THR A 16 -15.50 -32.95 7.42
N PHE A 17 -15.27 -31.81 6.76
CA PHE A 17 -14.25 -31.79 5.71
C PHE A 17 -12.93 -32.18 6.39
N PRO A 18 -12.21 -33.18 5.87
CA PRO A 18 -10.92 -33.53 6.41
C PRO A 18 -10.05 -32.27 6.29
N ALA A 19 -9.43 -31.85 7.40
CA ALA A 19 -8.43 -30.78 7.38
C ALA A 19 -7.40 -31.17 6.31
N ARG A 20 -7.21 -30.33 5.32
CA ARG A 20 -6.22 -30.57 4.27
C ARG A 20 -4.87 -30.72 4.96
N ALA A 21 -4.20 -31.84 4.74
CA ALA A 21 -2.86 -32.04 5.26
C ALA A 21 -1.98 -30.88 4.78
N ALA A 22 -1.24 -30.26 5.71
CA ALA A 22 -0.31 -29.19 5.36
C ALA A 22 0.69 -29.69 4.31
N THR A 23 0.95 -28.89 3.29
CA THR A 23 1.98 -29.22 2.32
C THR A 23 3.36 -28.89 2.90
N PRO A 24 4.46 -29.49 2.41
CA PRO A 24 5.81 -29.12 2.84
C PRO A 24 6.11 -27.62 2.67
N VAL A 25 5.45 -26.97 1.71
CA VAL A 25 5.55 -25.51 1.51
C VAL A 25 4.84 -24.75 2.64
N ASP A 26 3.70 -25.25 3.11
CA ASP A 26 2.96 -24.65 4.23
C ASP A 26 3.76 -24.76 5.54
N GLU A 27 4.41 -25.90 5.77
CA GLU A 27 5.27 -26.13 6.92
C GLU A 27 6.52 -25.23 6.90
N ALA A 28 7.18 -25.09 5.77
CA ALA A 28 8.34 -24.23 5.60
C ALA A 28 7.96 -22.74 5.80
N ALA A 29 6.82 -22.31 5.30
CA ALA A 29 6.31 -20.95 5.48
C ALA A 29 5.99 -20.67 6.95
N GLU A 30 5.40 -21.62 7.65
CA GLU A 30 5.09 -21.49 9.08
C GLU A 30 6.37 -21.49 9.93
N GLN A 31 7.34 -22.34 9.64
CA GLN A 31 8.63 -22.32 10.30
C GLN A 31 9.35 -20.98 10.11
N MET A 32 9.32 -20.43 8.87
CA MET A 32 9.88 -19.11 8.60
C MET A 32 9.14 -18.03 9.40
N ARG A 33 7.83 -18.09 9.49
CA ARG A 33 7.00 -17.16 10.28
C ARG A 33 7.35 -17.20 11.77
N LEU A 34 7.57 -18.38 12.31
CA LEU A 34 7.93 -18.57 13.71
C LEU A 34 9.37 -18.10 14.00
N ALA A 35 10.26 -18.16 13.01
CA ALA A 35 11.64 -17.72 13.13
C ALA A 35 11.83 -16.20 13.00
N ILE A 36 10.77 -15.41 12.62
CA ILE A 36 10.88 -13.96 12.52
C ILE A 36 11.12 -13.35 13.91
N PRO A 37 12.22 -12.61 14.11
CA PRO A 37 12.50 -11.97 15.38
C PRO A 37 11.41 -10.94 15.73
N LEU A 38 11.17 -10.79 17.02
CA LEU A 38 10.27 -9.76 17.54
C LEU A 38 11.04 -8.47 17.80
N GLY A 39 10.29 -7.36 17.82
CA GLY A 39 10.83 -6.07 18.26
C GLY A 39 11.47 -5.23 17.17
N GLY A 40 11.82 -4.01 17.53
CA GLY A 40 12.25 -2.94 16.65
C GLY A 40 13.55 -2.26 17.07
N ASP A 41 14.51 -2.99 17.66
CA ASP A 41 15.82 -2.42 17.99
C ASP A 41 16.71 -2.34 16.73
N PHE A 42 16.38 -1.38 15.90
CA PHE A 42 17.13 -1.09 14.68
C PHE A 42 18.28 -0.14 14.98
N LYS A 43 19.41 -0.41 14.31
CA LYS A 43 20.60 0.47 14.29
C LYS A 43 20.95 0.75 12.82
N PRO A 44 20.12 1.51 12.12
CA PRO A 44 20.30 1.68 10.68
C PRO A 44 21.58 2.44 10.37
N ASN A 45 22.31 1.93 9.38
CA ASN A 45 23.47 2.56 8.78
C ASN A 45 23.28 2.58 7.25
N PRO A 46 22.39 3.45 6.74
CA PRO A 46 21.85 3.39 5.37
C PRO A 46 22.89 3.78 4.34
N LYS A 47 23.62 2.82 3.79
CA LYS A 47 24.67 3.04 2.78
C LYS A 47 24.38 2.35 1.45
N VAL A 48 23.76 1.17 1.48
CA VAL A 48 23.57 0.34 0.30
C VAL A 48 22.26 0.70 -0.40
N PRO A 49 22.28 1.28 -1.61
CA PRO A 49 21.05 1.52 -2.37
C PRO A 49 20.30 0.21 -2.58
N ALA A 50 18.99 0.24 -2.39
CA ALA A 50 18.17 -0.95 -2.53
C ALA A 50 16.76 -0.63 -3.01
N PHE A 51 16.23 -1.53 -3.84
CA PHE A 51 14.81 -1.62 -4.13
C PHE A 51 14.19 -2.74 -3.30
N VAL A 52 13.02 -2.49 -2.77
CA VAL A 52 12.17 -3.51 -2.15
C VAL A 52 10.82 -3.51 -2.86
N VAL A 53 10.40 -4.68 -3.31
CA VAL A 53 9.13 -4.89 -3.99
C VAL A 53 8.35 -5.96 -3.27
N VAL A 54 7.06 -5.74 -3.10
CA VAL A 54 6.18 -6.64 -2.36
C VAL A 54 5.02 -7.14 -3.23
N GLY A 55 4.49 -8.27 -2.87
CA GLY A 55 3.40 -8.87 -3.64
C GLY A 55 2.69 -10.01 -2.94
N HIS A 56 1.92 -10.74 -3.72
CA HIS A 56 1.09 -11.83 -3.29
C HIS A 56 1.85 -12.89 -2.46
N GLY A 57 1.15 -13.50 -1.51
CA GLY A 57 1.67 -14.61 -0.71
C GLY A 57 2.73 -14.22 0.32
N GLY A 58 2.81 -12.97 0.75
CA GLY A 58 3.84 -12.52 1.69
C GLY A 58 5.20 -12.30 1.03
N ARG A 59 5.21 -12.14 -0.30
CA ARG A 59 6.44 -11.98 -1.07
C ARG A 59 7.11 -10.66 -0.80
N ILE A 60 8.40 -10.72 -0.47
CA ILE A 60 9.29 -9.57 -0.38
C ILE A 60 10.52 -9.87 -1.24
N LEU A 61 10.73 -9.06 -2.27
CA LEU A 61 11.86 -9.13 -3.19
C LEU A 61 12.78 -7.95 -2.93
N VAL A 62 14.07 -8.20 -2.83
CA VAL A 62 15.09 -7.18 -2.55
C VAL A 62 16.16 -7.20 -3.64
N SER A 63 16.53 -6.04 -4.14
CA SER A 63 17.70 -5.84 -5.00
C SER A 63 18.63 -4.83 -4.37
N LYS A 64 19.93 -5.16 -4.30
CA LYS A 64 21.01 -4.32 -3.75
C LYS A 64 22.05 -3.91 -4.83
N ASP A 65 21.78 -4.22 -6.07
CA ASP A 65 22.64 -3.99 -7.24
C ASP A 65 21.93 -3.16 -8.31
N ASP A 66 21.24 -2.12 -7.86
CA ASP A 66 20.52 -1.19 -8.73
C ASP A 66 19.44 -1.87 -9.60
N GLY A 67 18.75 -2.86 -9.03
CA GLY A 67 17.63 -3.54 -9.68
C GLY A 67 18.01 -4.62 -10.70
N GLN A 68 19.28 -5.04 -10.79
CA GLN A 68 19.73 -6.05 -11.75
C GLN A 68 19.39 -7.47 -11.31
N LYS A 69 19.61 -7.79 -10.03
CA LYS A 69 19.31 -9.09 -9.45
C LYS A 69 18.37 -8.95 -8.27
N TRP A 70 17.50 -9.91 -8.10
CA TRP A 70 16.48 -9.91 -7.07
C TRP A 70 16.56 -11.17 -6.24
N THR A 71 16.54 -11.00 -4.93
CA THR A 71 16.47 -12.09 -3.94
C THR A 71 15.12 -12.07 -3.26
N GLN A 72 14.53 -13.23 -3.08
CA GLN A 72 13.33 -13.36 -2.25
C GLN A 72 13.77 -13.42 -0.78
N ALA A 73 13.48 -12.34 -0.04
CA ALA A 73 13.84 -12.22 1.37
C ALA A 73 12.79 -12.83 2.31
N PHE A 74 11.54 -12.83 1.89
CA PHE A 74 10.43 -13.41 2.64
C PHE A 74 9.36 -13.94 1.68
N PHE A 75 8.75 -15.06 2.07
CA PHE A 75 7.63 -15.67 1.37
C PHE A 75 6.75 -16.39 2.39
N GLY A 76 5.64 -15.77 2.77
CA GLY A 76 4.78 -16.28 3.83
C GLY A 76 3.97 -17.51 3.43
N HIS A 77 3.11 -17.38 2.41
CA HIS A 77 2.25 -18.48 1.99
C HIS A 77 1.86 -18.34 0.51
N PRO A 78 2.14 -19.32 -0.33
CA PRO A 78 1.83 -19.25 -1.76
C PRO A 78 0.33 -19.20 -2.07
N GLY A 79 -0.50 -19.72 -1.17
CA GLY A 79 -1.94 -19.84 -1.33
C GLY A 79 -2.80 -18.69 -0.78
N ALA A 80 -2.22 -17.73 -0.10
CA ALA A 80 -2.98 -16.72 0.63
C ALA A 80 -3.18 -15.43 -0.15
N ASP A 81 -4.13 -15.38 -1.07
CA ASP A 81 -4.51 -14.11 -1.70
C ASP A 81 -5.39 -13.23 -0.81
N HIS A 82 -6.25 -13.84 -0.04
CA HIS A 82 -7.17 -13.18 0.89
C HIS A 82 -6.90 -13.54 2.36
N GLY A 83 -5.76 -14.12 2.66
CA GLY A 83 -5.41 -14.55 3.99
C GLY A 83 -4.40 -13.65 4.69
N ALA A 84 -3.93 -14.12 5.83
CA ALA A 84 -3.02 -13.42 6.73
C ALA A 84 -1.66 -13.02 6.09
N TRP A 85 -1.36 -13.41 4.85
CA TRP A 85 -0.05 -13.29 4.22
C TRP A 85 0.00 -12.44 2.94
N ALA A 86 -1.08 -11.78 2.58
CA ALA A 86 -1.03 -10.88 1.43
C ALA A 86 -0.21 -9.63 1.77
N THR A 87 0.97 -9.48 1.17
CA THR A 87 1.78 -8.27 1.31
C THR A 87 1.19 -7.15 0.48
N LYS A 88 0.86 -6.05 1.11
CA LYS A 88 0.06 -4.98 0.51
C LYS A 88 0.87 -3.79 0.06
N SER A 89 1.79 -3.32 0.89
CA SER A 89 2.50 -2.08 0.64
C SER A 89 3.83 -2.07 1.37
N VAL A 90 4.75 -1.23 0.91
CA VAL A 90 6.07 -1.03 1.50
C VAL A 90 6.40 0.46 1.53
N ALA A 91 7.02 0.92 2.60
CA ALA A 91 7.57 2.26 2.74
C ALA A 91 9.00 2.21 3.25
N TYR A 92 9.79 3.22 2.88
CA TYR A 92 11.14 3.42 3.38
C TYR A 92 11.23 4.73 4.16
N GLY A 93 11.84 4.68 5.32
CA GLY A 93 12.09 5.86 6.16
C GLY A 93 13.09 5.56 7.28
N GLY A 94 13.92 6.54 7.63
CA GLY A 94 14.87 6.40 8.74
C GLY A 94 15.88 5.26 8.59
N GLY A 95 16.19 4.84 7.37
CA GLY A 95 17.12 3.71 7.11
C GLY A 95 16.48 2.32 7.21
N VAL A 96 15.16 2.24 7.28
CA VAL A 96 14.41 0.99 7.46
C VAL A 96 13.30 0.88 6.42
N PHE A 97 13.14 -0.30 5.85
CA PHE A 97 11.93 -0.63 5.10
C PHE A 97 10.89 -1.24 6.02
N VAL A 98 9.65 -0.79 5.89
CA VAL A 98 8.50 -1.37 6.60
C VAL A 98 7.49 -1.88 5.58
N VAL A 99 7.07 -3.12 5.76
CA VAL A 99 6.12 -3.83 4.90
C VAL A 99 4.88 -4.18 5.69
N VAL A 100 3.72 -4.02 5.08
CA VAL A 100 2.42 -4.40 5.64
C VAL A 100 1.96 -5.71 5.05
N VAL A 101 1.66 -6.68 5.94
CA VAL A 101 1.20 -8.03 5.57
C VAL A 101 -0.14 -8.30 6.23
N GLY A 102 -1.13 -8.74 5.46
CA GLY A 102 -2.45 -9.09 5.95
C GLY A 102 -3.59 -8.59 5.07
N TRP A 103 -4.77 -9.13 5.27
CA TRP A 103 -6.01 -8.74 4.60
C TRP A 103 -7.19 -8.84 5.57
N GLY A 104 -7.95 -7.74 5.71
CA GLY A 104 -9.26 -7.76 6.39
C GLY A 104 -9.29 -8.13 7.87
N GLY A 105 -8.16 -8.52 8.44
CA GLY A 105 -7.93 -8.92 9.81
C GLY A 105 -6.69 -8.24 10.39
N PRO A 106 -6.12 -8.74 11.46
CA PRO A 106 -4.95 -8.14 12.07
C PRO A 106 -3.79 -8.07 11.08
N THR A 107 -3.28 -6.86 10.87
CA THR A 107 -2.15 -6.62 9.98
C THR A 107 -0.84 -6.82 10.73
N THR A 108 0.12 -7.46 10.09
CA THR A 108 1.49 -7.58 10.56
C THR A 108 2.37 -6.53 9.88
N TYR A 109 3.17 -5.82 10.67
CA TYR A 109 4.19 -4.92 10.17
C TYR A 109 5.54 -5.62 10.28
N LEU A 110 6.19 -5.84 9.15
CA LEU A 110 7.55 -6.36 9.10
C LEU A 110 8.51 -5.23 8.74
N ALA A 111 9.65 -5.16 9.42
CA ALA A 111 10.66 -4.15 9.16
C ALA A 111 12.04 -4.76 9.00
N SER A 112 12.86 -4.14 8.16
CA SER A 112 14.25 -4.55 7.93
C SER A 112 15.14 -3.34 7.66
N GLU A 113 16.33 -3.34 8.27
CA GLU A 113 17.40 -2.37 8.01
C GLU A 113 18.46 -2.91 7.04
N ASP A 114 18.50 -4.24 6.83
CA ASP A 114 19.49 -4.91 5.99
C ASP A 114 18.88 -5.63 4.76
N GLY A 115 17.55 -5.68 4.66
CA GLY A 115 16.83 -6.36 3.58
C GLY A 115 16.90 -7.89 3.64
N VAL A 116 17.51 -8.46 4.67
CA VAL A 116 17.70 -9.91 4.87
C VAL A 116 16.91 -10.38 6.07
N ARG A 117 17.13 -9.74 7.21
CA ARG A 117 16.45 -10.05 8.47
C ARG A 117 15.25 -9.13 8.61
N TRP A 118 14.06 -9.72 8.62
CA TRP A 118 12.80 -9.01 8.80
C TRP A 118 12.27 -9.25 10.21
N ARG A 119 11.91 -8.20 10.91
CA ARG A 119 11.41 -8.25 12.28
C ARG A 119 9.94 -7.92 12.31
N ASN A 120 9.18 -8.62 13.16
CA ASN A 120 7.76 -8.37 13.35
C ASN A 120 7.56 -7.29 14.41
N LEU A 121 7.11 -6.12 13.98
CA LEU A 121 6.85 -4.97 14.85
C LEU A 121 5.53 -5.07 15.63
N THR A 122 4.62 -5.97 15.26
CA THR A 122 3.27 -6.06 15.85
C THR A 122 3.13 -7.18 16.87
N LYS A 123 4.25 -7.76 17.29
CA LYS A 123 4.30 -8.80 18.33
C LYS A 123 5.33 -8.44 19.42
N GLY A 124 5.30 -9.20 20.50
CA GLY A 124 6.19 -8.98 21.66
C GLY A 124 5.73 -7.81 22.51
N ASP A 125 6.66 -6.95 22.91
CA ASP A 125 6.41 -5.80 23.80
C ASP A 125 5.79 -4.59 23.11
N ALA A 126 5.39 -4.69 21.83
CA ALA A 126 4.78 -3.62 21.11
C ALA A 126 3.45 -3.18 21.78
N LYS A 127 3.33 -1.89 22.05
CA LYS A 127 2.09 -1.31 22.55
C LYS A 127 1.15 -1.11 21.37
N LEU A 128 0.27 -2.10 21.16
CA LEU A 128 -0.74 -2.07 20.10
C LEU A 128 -1.97 -1.25 20.54
N PRO A 129 -2.74 -0.70 19.58
CA PRO A 129 -4.01 -0.06 19.87
C PRO A 129 -4.97 -1.04 20.55
N GLU A 130 -5.77 -0.54 21.46
CA GLU A 130 -6.88 -1.32 22.03
C GLU A 130 -7.95 -1.56 20.96
N ALA A 131 -8.21 -2.81 20.66
CA ALA A 131 -9.38 -3.19 19.87
C ALA A 131 -10.62 -3.30 20.77
N LYS A 132 -11.80 -3.16 20.20
CA LYS A 132 -13.04 -3.51 20.93
C LYS A 132 -13.01 -5.01 21.22
N GLY A 133 -12.78 -5.37 22.49
CA GLY A 133 -12.61 -6.75 22.97
C GLY A 133 -11.18 -7.01 23.48
N ASP A 134 -10.97 -8.15 24.13
CA ASP A 134 -9.75 -8.49 24.85
C ASP A 134 -8.48 -8.74 24.00
N ALA A 135 -8.58 -8.67 22.66
CA ALA A 135 -7.46 -8.92 21.78
C ALA A 135 -6.91 -7.59 21.23
N ARG A 136 -5.72 -7.22 21.66
CA ARG A 136 -4.93 -6.16 21.02
C ARG A 136 -4.58 -6.59 19.59
N GLN A 137 -5.15 -5.94 18.61
CA GLN A 137 -4.94 -6.29 17.20
C GLN A 137 -4.69 -5.04 16.35
N MET A 138 -3.78 -5.18 15.40
CA MET A 138 -3.59 -4.15 14.39
C MET A 138 -4.76 -4.17 13.40
N PRO A 139 -5.39 -3.02 13.14
CA PRO A 139 -6.44 -2.93 12.12
C PRO A 139 -5.89 -3.28 10.73
N GLY A 140 -6.78 -3.70 9.84
CA GLY A 140 -6.44 -3.98 8.44
C GLY A 140 -5.83 -2.77 7.76
N THR A 141 -4.57 -2.87 7.35
CA THR A 141 -3.81 -1.82 6.67
C THR A 141 -3.51 -2.25 5.24
N TRP A 142 -3.69 -1.35 4.27
CA TRP A 142 -3.56 -1.64 2.84
C TRP A 142 -2.49 -0.83 2.14
N GLY A 143 -2.21 0.35 2.65
CA GLY A 143 -1.16 1.23 2.18
C GLY A 143 -0.35 1.75 3.35
N ILE A 144 0.94 1.99 3.15
CA ILE A 144 1.84 2.57 4.14
C ILE A 144 2.72 3.63 3.48
N THR A 145 3.01 4.68 4.21
CA THR A 145 4.00 5.69 3.82
C THR A 145 4.88 6.04 5.00
N ALA A 146 6.03 6.63 4.73
CA ALA A 146 6.96 7.12 5.74
C ALA A 146 7.19 8.61 5.58
N GLY A 147 7.34 9.31 6.69
CA GLY A 147 7.69 10.73 6.71
C GLY A 147 7.91 11.23 8.13
N LYS A 148 8.80 12.20 8.30
CA LYS A 148 9.08 12.86 9.58
C LYS A 148 9.35 11.90 10.74
N GLY A 149 10.00 10.76 10.44
CA GLY A 149 10.32 9.72 11.44
C GLY A 149 9.18 8.76 11.78
N ALA A 150 8.00 8.94 11.22
CA ALA A 150 6.85 8.05 11.43
C ALA A 150 6.57 7.19 10.21
N PHE A 151 5.99 6.00 10.45
CA PHE A 151 5.30 5.20 9.45
C PHE A 151 3.81 5.29 9.68
N VAL A 152 3.08 5.64 8.63
CA VAL A 152 1.64 5.84 8.67
C VAL A 152 0.98 4.88 7.70
N GLY A 153 0.11 4.04 8.21
CA GLY A 153 -0.67 3.08 7.46
C GLY A 153 -2.13 3.49 7.37
N ALA A 154 -2.77 3.11 6.29
CA ALA A 154 -4.20 3.31 6.12
C ALA A 154 -4.84 2.10 5.46
N GLY A 155 -6.06 1.80 5.87
CA GLY A 155 -6.80 0.65 5.40
C GLY A 155 -8.30 0.87 5.45
N TYR A 156 -9.04 -0.22 5.70
CA TYR A 156 -10.48 -0.14 5.77
C TYR A 156 -10.95 0.68 6.98
N MET A 157 -11.43 1.91 6.73
CA MET A 157 -11.98 2.81 7.74
C MET A 157 -11.06 3.07 8.94
N THR A 158 -9.75 2.87 8.79
CA THR A 158 -8.82 2.98 9.90
C THR A 158 -7.45 3.48 9.43
N PHE A 159 -6.86 4.32 10.24
CA PHE A 159 -5.46 4.74 10.14
C PHE A 159 -4.65 4.16 11.28
N THR A 160 -3.41 3.88 11.03
CA THR A 160 -2.43 3.41 12.01
C THR A 160 -1.16 4.22 11.90
N ALA A 161 -0.47 4.45 13.00
CA ALA A 161 0.81 5.13 12.96
C ALA A 161 1.77 4.56 14.01
N THR A 162 3.06 4.54 13.67
CA THR A 162 4.15 4.27 14.60
C THR A 162 5.24 5.32 14.39
N PRO A 163 5.51 6.19 15.38
CA PRO A 163 6.57 7.19 15.32
C PRO A 163 7.93 6.67 15.77
N ASP A 164 8.01 5.43 16.25
CA ASP A 164 9.15 4.85 16.96
C ASP A 164 9.50 3.42 16.50
N LEU A 165 9.30 3.16 15.20
CA LEU A 165 9.61 1.87 14.57
C LEU A 165 8.96 0.67 15.27
N GLY A 166 7.71 0.81 15.67
CA GLY A 166 6.89 -0.30 16.18
C GLY A 166 6.97 -0.52 17.69
N ARG A 167 7.61 0.36 18.46
CA ARG A 167 7.50 0.29 19.92
C ARG A 167 6.11 0.68 20.40
N THR A 168 5.53 1.68 19.76
CA THR A 168 4.14 2.10 20.00
C THR A 168 3.38 2.21 18.67
N PHE A 169 2.11 1.85 18.71
CA PHE A 169 1.17 2.06 17.63
C PHE A 169 -0.03 2.86 18.11
N SER A 170 -0.48 3.78 17.29
CA SER A 170 -1.78 4.42 17.43
C SER A 170 -2.73 3.94 16.35
N SER A 171 -4.01 4.01 16.62
CA SER A 171 -5.07 3.71 15.66
C SER A 171 -6.14 4.79 15.73
N PHE A 172 -6.57 5.26 14.57
CA PHE A 172 -7.68 6.19 14.44
C PHE A 172 -8.77 5.55 13.58
N SER A 173 -9.94 5.34 14.17
CA SER A 173 -11.08 4.75 13.47
C SER A 173 -11.97 5.83 12.87
N MET A 174 -12.21 5.76 11.57
CA MET A 174 -13.16 6.64 10.89
C MET A 174 -14.63 6.30 11.20
N TRP A 175 -14.91 5.07 11.66
CA TRP A 175 -16.28 4.60 11.94
C TRP A 175 -17.06 5.41 12.99
N GLY A 176 -16.39 6.08 13.86
CA GLY A 176 -17.04 6.89 14.90
C GLY A 176 -16.77 8.39 14.76
N ALA A 177 -15.70 8.73 14.06
CA ALA A 177 -15.24 10.09 13.92
C ALA A 177 -15.92 10.86 12.78
N PHE A 178 -16.27 10.16 11.69
CA PHE A 178 -16.87 10.78 10.50
C PHE A 178 -18.19 10.06 10.17
N LYS A 179 -19.28 10.45 10.83
CA LYS A 179 -20.59 9.85 10.56
C LYS A 179 -21.19 10.31 9.25
N ASP A 180 -21.01 11.58 8.94
CA ASP A 180 -21.44 12.21 7.70
C ASP A 180 -20.58 13.47 7.44
N ASP A 181 -20.75 14.08 6.29
CA ASP A 181 -20.06 15.32 5.90
C ASP A 181 -20.76 16.60 6.37
N GLY A 182 -21.68 16.49 7.30
CA GLY A 182 -22.55 17.60 7.70
C GLY A 182 -23.62 17.95 6.66
N ARG A 183 -23.65 17.22 5.54
CA ARG A 183 -24.64 17.37 4.46
C ARG A 183 -25.53 16.14 4.32
N GLY A 184 -25.42 15.20 5.27
CA GLY A 184 -26.20 13.95 5.29
C GLY A 184 -25.61 12.81 4.46
N HIS A 185 -24.39 12.96 3.90
CA HIS A 185 -23.75 11.90 3.18
C HIS A 185 -22.97 10.98 4.10
N LYS A 186 -23.25 9.69 4.04
CA LYS A 186 -22.51 8.68 4.78
C LYS A 186 -21.13 8.46 4.14
N LEU A 187 -20.07 8.63 4.93
CA LEU A 187 -18.74 8.29 4.50
C LEU A 187 -18.55 6.77 4.52
N SER A 188 -18.23 6.22 3.38
CA SER A 188 -17.84 4.82 3.22
C SER A 188 -16.55 4.76 2.41
N THR A 189 -15.43 4.53 3.08
CA THR A 189 -14.12 4.41 2.42
C THR A 189 -13.61 2.99 2.57
N HIS A 190 -13.25 2.36 1.45
CA HIS A 190 -12.75 1.00 1.44
C HIS A 190 -11.23 0.94 1.24
N HIS A 191 -10.68 1.84 0.46
CA HIS A 191 -9.26 1.84 0.13
C HIS A 191 -8.67 3.20 0.40
N VAL A 192 -7.76 3.27 1.33
CA VAL A 192 -7.09 4.52 1.71
C VAL A 192 -5.60 4.33 1.47
N GLY A 193 -5.02 5.20 0.64
CA GLY A 193 -3.58 5.27 0.41
C GLY A 193 -3.00 6.51 1.08
N PRO A 194 -2.16 6.38 2.12
CA PRO A 194 -1.55 7.52 2.77
C PRO A 194 -0.39 8.07 1.93
N VAL A 195 -0.23 9.39 1.96
CA VAL A 195 0.86 10.11 1.30
C VAL A 195 1.44 11.13 2.27
N TYR A 196 2.75 11.21 2.34
CA TYR A 196 3.44 12.26 3.07
C TYR A 196 3.62 13.50 2.19
N CYS A 197 3.19 14.68 2.67
CA CYS A 197 3.19 15.90 1.86
C CYS A 197 4.57 16.54 1.72
N GLY A 198 5.52 16.20 2.60
CA GLY A 198 6.88 16.72 2.62
C GLY A 198 7.26 17.32 3.98
N ASP A 199 8.56 17.44 4.23
CA ASP A 199 9.10 17.83 5.54
C ASP A 199 8.69 19.23 5.98
N ALA A 200 8.51 20.15 5.03
CA ALA A 200 8.10 21.52 5.32
C ALA A 200 6.73 21.61 6.01
N THR A 201 5.81 20.71 5.70
CA THR A 201 4.45 20.71 6.27
C THR A 201 4.31 19.72 7.43
N GLY A 202 5.06 18.63 7.40
CA GLY A 202 4.91 17.52 8.35
C GLY A 202 3.58 16.79 8.26
N ARG A 203 2.76 17.05 7.24
CA ARG A 203 1.40 16.57 7.07
C ARG A 203 1.37 15.25 6.32
N PHE A 204 0.48 14.39 6.76
CA PHE A 204 0.05 13.22 5.99
C PHE A 204 -1.34 13.46 5.42
N LEU A 205 -1.54 13.05 4.17
CA LEU A 205 -2.84 12.98 3.52
C LEU A 205 -3.20 11.53 3.21
N ALA A 206 -4.48 11.27 3.12
CA ALA A 206 -4.97 9.99 2.64
C ALA A 206 -6.18 10.18 1.75
N LEU A 207 -6.16 9.54 0.59
CA LEU A 207 -7.25 9.55 -0.37
C LEU A 207 -8.02 8.23 -0.26
N GLY A 208 -9.29 8.30 0.13
CA GLY A 208 -10.18 7.15 0.23
C GLY A 208 -11.01 6.92 -1.03
N ASP A 209 -11.26 5.66 -1.35
CA ASP A 209 -12.23 5.26 -2.39
C ASP A 209 -13.64 5.36 -1.82
N ASN A 210 -14.46 6.27 -2.35
CA ASN A 210 -15.86 6.40 -1.92
C ASN A 210 -16.74 5.40 -2.65
N ARG A 211 -17.35 4.48 -1.89
CA ARG A 211 -18.36 3.52 -2.39
C ARG A 211 -19.77 3.83 -1.92
N GLY A 212 -19.96 4.92 -1.18
CA GLY A 212 -21.26 5.34 -0.66
C GLY A 212 -22.03 6.27 -1.61
N ASP A 213 -23.19 6.69 -1.15
CA ASP A 213 -24.09 7.62 -1.85
C ASP A 213 -23.63 9.09 -1.78
N GLY A 214 -22.49 9.35 -1.14
CA GLY A 214 -21.91 10.69 -1.00
C GLY A 214 -21.29 11.22 -2.29
N PRO A 215 -20.82 12.47 -2.28
CA PRO A 215 -20.14 13.04 -3.42
C PRO A 215 -19.00 12.12 -3.82
N LYS A 216 -18.92 11.81 -5.11
CA LYS A 216 -17.94 10.86 -5.67
C LYS A 216 -16.49 11.33 -5.58
N PHE A 217 -16.28 12.41 -4.82
CA PHE A 217 -14.99 12.99 -4.53
C PHE A 217 -14.29 12.22 -3.49
N GLY A 218 -13.06 11.98 -3.78
CA GLY A 218 -12.16 11.33 -2.87
C GLY A 218 -12.32 11.89 -1.47
N ASN A 219 -12.67 11.02 -0.54
CA ASN A 219 -12.59 11.37 0.85
C ASN A 219 -11.13 11.65 1.15
N LEU A 220 -10.79 12.93 1.20
CA LEU A 220 -9.44 13.36 1.52
C LEU A 220 -9.35 13.63 3.01
N PHE A 221 -8.41 12.98 3.66
CA PHE A 221 -8.15 13.12 5.08
C PHE A 221 -6.77 13.68 5.30
N ALA A 222 -6.59 14.44 6.37
CA ALA A 222 -5.30 15.00 6.78
C ALA A 222 -5.00 14.70 8.23
N SER A 223 -3.71 14.46 8.51
CA SER A 223 -3.14 14.40 9.84
C SER A 223 -1.93 15.32 9.92
N ASP A 224 -1.90 16.15 10.96
CA ASP A 224 -0.81 17.10 11.26
C ASP A 224 0.02 16.64 12.47
N ASP A 225 -0.27 15.45 13.02
CA ASP A 225 0.33 14.90 14.24
C ASP A 225 0.92 13.49 14.05
N LEU A 226 1.61 13.27 12.96
CA LEU A 226 2.29 12.01 12.62
C LEU A 226 1.31 10.82 12.45
N GLY A 227 0.10 11.08 11.96
CA GLY A 227 -0.88 10.04 11.66
C GLY A 227 -1.73 9.59 12.85
N ARG A 228 -1.67 10.26 14.00
CA ARG A 228 -2.41 9.86 15.21
C ARG A 228 -3.87 10.29 15.17
N ILE A 229 -4.13 11.53 14.76
CA ILE A 229 -5.47 12.09 14.63
C ILE A 229 -5.67 12.52 13.18
N TRP A 230 -6.85 12.26 12.66
CA TRP A 230 -7.19 12.58 11.29
C TRP A 230 -8.42 13.45 11.25
N ARG A 231 -8.45 14.40 10.32
CA ARG A 231 -9.61 15.23 10.01
C ARG A 231 -10.01 15.01 8.55
N TRP A 232 -11.28 15.04 8.28
CA TRP A 232 -11.77 15.03 6.93
C TRP A 232 -11.57 16.41 6.30
N LEU A 233 -11.01 16.44 5.10
CA LEU A 233 -10.89 17.64 4.29
C LEU A 233 -12.04 17.70 3.30
N ASN A 234 -12.57 18.91 3.13
CA ASN A 234 -13.48 19.24 2.03
C ASN A 234 -12.86 20.36 1.20
N PRO A 235 -11.76 20.08 0.50
CA PRO A 235 -10.95 21.12 -0.12
C PRO A 235 -11.66 21.70 -1.32
N LYS A 236 -11.50 23.03 -1.49
CA LYS A 236 -11.96 23.74 -2.69
C LYS A 236 -11.17 23.26 -3.91
N GLY A 237 -11.85 23.17 -5.06
CA GLY A 237 -11.24 22.84 -6.34
C GLY A 237 -11.23 21.35 -6.68
N LEU A 238 -11.77 20.48 -5.81
CA LEU A 238 -11.91 19.06 -6.08
C LEU A 238 -13.32 18.62 -6.47
N GLU A 239 -14.24 19.54 -6.65
CA GLU A 239 -15.68 19.27 -6.88
C GLU A 239 -15.96 18.44 -8.14
N ALA A 240 -15.02 18.40 -9.09
CA ALA A 240 -15.16 17.66 -10.35
C ALA A 240 -14.46 16.28 -10.41
N SER A 241 -13.88 15.78 -9.30
CA SER A 241 -13.17 14.48 -9.28
C SER A 241 -14.13 13.28 -9.17
N THR A 242 -13.88 12.15 -9.74
CA THR A 242 -14.73 10.95 -9.66
C THR A 242 -14.43 10.06 -8.45
N GLY A 243 -13.48 10.45 -7.61
CA GLY A 243 -13.11 9.74 -6.38
C GLY A 243 -12.30 8.46 -6.55
N ARG A 244 -11.98 8.07 -7.78
CA ARG A 244 -11.10 6.94 -8.08
C ARG A 244 -9.76 7.44 -8.61
N GLY A 245 -8.94 7.93 -7.70
CA GLY A 245 -7.68 8.55 -8.06
C GLY A 245 -6.46 7.90 -7.41
N THR A 246 -5.33 8.40 -7.83
CA THR A 246 -4.04 8.19 -7.15
C THR A 246 -3.51 9.54 -6.72
N LEU A 247 -3.08 9.62 -5.48
CA LEU A 247 -2.46 10.81 -4.90
C LEU A 247 -0.97 10.54 -4.73
N VAL A 248 -0.14 11.45 -5.19
CA VAL A 248 1.33 11.35 -5.11
C VAL A 248 1.91 12.71 -4.74
N SER A 249 3.00 12.70 -3.98
CA SER A 249 3.77 13.87 -3.59
C SER A 249 5.22 13.77 -4.05
N ASN A 250 5.80 14.87 -4.48
CA ASN A 250 7.25 15.01 -4.66
C ASN A 250 7.90 15.86 -3.53
N GLY A 251 7.19 16.02 -2.40
CA GLY A 251 7.63 16.82 -1.27
C GLY A 251 7.35 18.34 -1.37
N ARG A 252 6.96 18.82 -2.55
CA ARG A 252 6.64 20.26 -2.80
C ARG A 252 5.27 20.46 -3.43
N LEU A 253 4.84 19.49 -4.18
CA LEU A 253 3.60 19.50 -4.95
C LEU A 253 2.90 18.17 -4.76
N LEU A 254 1.59 18.24 -4.53
CA LEU A 254 0.71 17.10 -4.58
C LEU A 254 0.02 17.06 -5.94
N VAL A 255 -0.01 15.88 -6.53
CA VAL A 255 -0.80 15.61 -7.73
C VAL A 255 -1.76 14.48 -7.44
N MET A 256 -3.03 14.71 -7.72
CA MET A 256 -4.07 13.70 -7.69
C MET A 256 -4.59 13.50 -9.12
N THR A 257 -4.76 12.26 -9.52
CA THR A 257 -5.35 11.94 -10.83
C THR A 257 -6.65 11.20 -10.69
N ASP A 258 -7.57 11.46 -11.62
CA ASP A 258 -8.75 10.65 -11.85
C ASP A 258 -8.44 9.65 -12.97
N LYS A 259 -8.45 8.37 -12.65
CA LYS A 259 -8.10 7.31 -13.61
C LYS A 259 -9.07 7.20 -14.79
N GLU A 260 -10.33 7.47 -14.56
CA GLU A 260 -11.37 7.26 -15.58
C GLU A 260 -11.51 8.46 -16.51
N ALA A 261 -11.46 9.67 -15.94
CA ALA A 261 -11.63 10.91 -16.71
C ALA A 261 -10.34 11.35 -17.43
N GLY A 262 -9.17 10.96 -16.92
CA GLY A 262 -7.88 11.41 -17.46
C GLY A 262 -7.61 12.87 -17.11
N HIS A 263 -7.94 13.25 -15.88
CA HIS A 263 -7.71 14.57 -15.33
C HIS A 263 -6.74 14.50 -14.14
N ALA A 264 -6.06 15.61 -13.89
CA ALA A 264 -5.22 15.83 -12.74
C ALA A 264 -5.61 17.10 -11.98
N TRP A 265 -5.37 17.10 -10.70
CA TRP A 265 -5.47 18.25 -9.81
C TRP A 265 -4.16 18.41 -9.05
N THR A 266 -3.81 19.65 -8.73
CA THR A 266 -2.56 19.97 -8.04
C THR A 266 -2.82 20.76 -6.78
N SER A 267 -2.03 20.52 -5.73
CA SER A 267 -2.03 21.33 -4.51
C SER A 267 -0.59 21.68 -4.11
N ARG A 268 -0.37 22.96 -3.79
CA ARG A 268 0.91 23.50 -3.28
C ARG A 268 0.87 23.84 -1.80
N ASN A 269 -0.25 23.64 -1.15
CA ASN A 269 -0.47 23.96 0.26
C ASN A 269 -0.96 22.72 1.04
N ALA A 270 -0.31 21.58 0.77
CA ALA A 270 -0.54 20.33 1.47
C ALA A 270 -2.02 19.90 1.51
N GLY A 271 -2.71 20.09 0.38
CA GLY A 271 -4.07 19.60 0.17
C GLY A 271 -5.20 20.52 0.63
N GLU A 272 -4.91 21.73 1.11
CA GLU A 272 -5.96 22.66 1.55
C GLU A 272 -6.78 23.22 0.36
N THR A 273 -6.11 23.51 -0.74
CA THR A 273 -6.75 23.94 -1.98
C THR A 273 -6.15 23.21 -3.18
N TRP A 274 -6.95 23.07 -4.22
CA TRP A 274 -6.58 22.37 -5.44
C TRP A 274 -6.88 23.18 -6.67
N ALA A 275 -5.97 23.12 -7.63
CA ALA A 275 -6.15 23.67 -8.99
C ALA A 275 -6.40 22.52 -9.96
N GLY A 276 -7.35 22.69 -10.86
CA GLY A 276 -7.74 21.70 -11.87
C GLY A 276 -9.25 21.75 -12.14
N PRO A 277 -9.80 20.83 -12.94
CA PRO A 277 -9.10 19.68 -13.57
C PRO A 277 -8.20 20.09 -14.74
N HIS A 278 -7.00 19.49 -14.81
CA HIS A 278 -6.09 19.62 -15.94
C HIS A 278 -6.13 18.33 -16.77
N ALA A 279 -6.32 18.44 -18.08
CA ALA A 279 -6.35 17.26 -18.94
C ALA A 279 -4.96 16.60 -19.02
N THR A 280 -4.87 15.33 -18.65
CA THR A 280 -3.60 14.58 -18.73
C THR A 280 -3.37 13.99 -20.12
N GLY A 281 -4.41 13.89 -20.94
CA GLY A 281 -4.38 13.22 -22.24
C GLY A 281 -4.22 11.70 -22.16
N THR A 282 -4.30 11.12 -20.96
CA THR A 282 -4.15 9.68 -20.73
C THR A 282 -5.17 9.20 -19.70
N LYS A 283 -5.82 8.07 -19.96
CA LYS A 283 -6.78 7.42 -19.05
C LYS A 283 -6.24 6.10 -18.55
N ARG A 284 -6.73 5.66 -17.38
CA ARG A 284 -6.38 4.38 -16.74
C ARG A 284 -4.88 4.18 -16.53
N ALA A 285 -4.16 5.28 -16.35
CA ALA A 285 -2.74 5.29 -16.09
C ALA A 285 -2.43 5.17 -14.59
N THR A 286 -1.26 4.66 -14.26
CA THR A 286 -0.72 4.70 -12.91
C THR A 286 0.16 5.92 -12.76
N LEU A 287 -0.14 6.75 -11.75
CA LEU A 287 0.66 7.91 -11.40
C LEU A 287 1.80 7.49 -10.47
N SER A 288 3.00 7.92 -10.76
CA SER A 288 4.19 7.73 -9.92
C SER A 288 4.99 9.03 -9.85
N GLU A 289 5.68 9.24 -8.73
CA GLU A 289 6.73 10.26 -8.65
C GLU A 289 8.03 9.65 -9.18
N VAL A 290 8.71 10.37 -10.05
CA VAL A 290 9.95 9.94 -10.68
C VAL A 290 10.93 11.12 -10.69
N ARG A 291 11.82 11.17 -9.70
CA ARG A 291 12.89 12.17 -9.60
C ARG A 291 12.39 13.62 -9.65
N GLY A 292 11.33 13.91 -8.95
CA GLY A 292 10.71 15.24 -8.87
C GLY A 292 9.63 15.50 -9.91
N GLU A 293 9.52 14.69 -10.96
CA GLU A 293 8.43 14.73 -11.94
C GLU A 293 7.31 13.71 -11.62
N PHE A 294 6.16 13.94 -12.18
CA PHE A 294 5.00 13.04 -12.12
C PHE A 294 4.85 12.31 -13.44
N TRP A 295 4.87 10.98 -13.39
CA TRP A 295 4.75 10.14 -14.57
C TRP A 295 3.45 9.38 -14.57
N LEU A 296 2.80 9.34 -15.72
CA LEU A 296 1.62 8.52 -16.00
C LEU A 296 2.04 7.33 -16.88
N ALA A 297 2.13 6.17 -16.27
CA ALA A 297 2.36 4.92 -16.99
C ALA A 297 1.04 4.44 -17.61
N GLY A 298 0.80 4.80 -18.86
CA GLY A 298 -0.43 4.54 -19.60
C GLY A 298 -0.22 4.55 -21.12
N LYS A 299 -1.30 4.74 -21.87
CA LYS A 299 -1.28 4.87 -23.33
C LYS A 299 -2.03 6.13 -23.73
N PRO A 300 -1.32 7.21 -24.16
CA PRO A 300 0.13 7.39 -24.16
C PRO A 300 0.72 7.50 -22.74
N SER A 301 2.04 7.28 -22.61
CA SER A 301 2.76 7.58 -21.37
C SER A 301 3.13 9.04 -21.33
N ARG A 302 2.94 9.68 -20.19
CA ARG A 302 3.13 11.13 -20.04
C ARG A 302 3.91 11.50 -18.79
N ALA A 303 4.55 12.66 -18.82
CA ALA A 303 5.22 13.24 -17.67
C ALA A 303 4.87 14.71 -17.50
N SER A 304 4.93 15.18 -16.25
CA SER A 304 4.69 16.55 -15.87
C SER A 304 5.58 16.96 -14.70
N ALA A 305 6.17 18.14 -14.76
CA ALA A 305 6.91 18.74 -13.65
C ALA A 305 5.99 19.53 -12.69
N ASP A 306 4.85 19.99 -13.19
CA ASP A 306 3.92 20.89 -12.48
C ASP A 306 2.53 20.27 -12.22
N GLY A 307 2.30 19.03 -12.72
CA GLY A 307 1.02 18.33 -12.62
C GLY A 307 -0.11 18.94 -13.46
N GLN A 308 0.18 19.99 -14.21
CA GLN A 308 -0.80 20.74 -15.02
C GLN A 308 -0.56 20.55 -16.51
N THR A 309 0.69 20.71 -16.93
CA THR A 309 1.12 20.54 -18.31
C THR A 309 1.76 19.17 -18.48
N TRP A 310 1.22 18.35 -19.37
CA TRP A 310 1.65 16.97 -19.59
C TRP A 310 2.27 16.81 -20.99
N ARG A 311 3.51 16.36 -21.03
CA ARG A 311 4.26 16.04 -22.26
C ARG A 311 4.27 14.53 -22.51
N ASP A 312 4.37 14.13 -23.74
CA ASP A 312 4.58 12.73 -24.07
C ASP A 312 5.99 12.29 -23.63
N LEU A 313 6.08 11.08 -23.12
CA LEU A 313 7.35 10.43 -22.90
C LEU A 313 7.86 9.84 -24.22
N PRO A 314 9.21 9.85 -24.45
CA PRO A 314 9.80 9.43 -25.74
C PRO A 314 9.60 7.94 -26.04
N ALA A 315 9.27 7.15 -25.03
CA ALA A 315 8.97 5.73 -25.15
C ALA A 315 7.78 5.35 -24.29
N ALA A 316 7.10 4.26 -24.66
CA ALA A 316 6.02 3.71 -23.87
C ALA A 316 6.57 3.16 -22.55
N VAL A 317 6.10 3.71 -21.45
CA VAL A 317 6.41 3.22 -20.11
C VAL A 317 5.51 2.03 -19.79
N PRO A 318 6.05 0.91 -19.29
CA PRO A 318 5.24 -0.23 -18.90
C PRO A 318 4.17 0.17 -17.89
N ALA A 319 2.96 -0.32 -18.07
CA ALA A 319 1.86 -0.05 -17.15
C ALA A 319 2.19 -0.57 -15.75
N GLY A 320 2.00 0.28 -14.73
CA GLY A 320 2.26 -0.06 -13.33
C GLY A 320 2.92 1.09 -12.57
N GLN A 321 3.30 0.82 -11.33
CA GLN A 321 4.06 1.76 -10.52
C GLN A 321 5.50 1.85 -11.05
N ILE A 322 6.02 3.06 -11.14
CA ILE A 322 7.42 3.33 -11.44
C ILE A 322 8.12 3.76 -10.16
N ILE A 323 9.25 3.12 -9.87
CA ILE A 323 10.08 3.39 -8.71
C ILE A 323 11.45 3.81 -9.22
N ALA A 324 11.93 4.97 -8.80
CA ALA A 324 13.21 5.50 -9.22
C ALA A 324 14.27 5.35 -8.14
N SER A 325 15.50 4.99 -8.52
CA SER A 325 16.66 5.12 -7.65
C SER A 325 17.27 6.54 -7.74
N ASP A 326 18.10 6.86 -6.76
CA ASP A 326 18.90 8.08 -6.76
C ASP A 326 19.97 8.09 -7.86
N GLN A 327 20.31 6.94 -8.43
CA GLN A 327 21.23 6.78 -9.56
C GLN A 327 20.55 6.91 -10.93
N GLY A 328 19.22 7.01 -10.96
CA GLY A 328 18.45 7.19 -12.20
C GLY A 328 17.90 5.91 -12.81
N THR A 329 18.14 4.76 -12.21
CA THR A 329 17.48 3.51 -12.60
C THR A 329 16.00 3.56 -12.24
N LEU A 330 15.18 3.04 -13.14
CA LEU A 330 13.75 2.91 -12.95
C LEU A 330 13.36 1.42 -12.90
N ILE A 331 12.48 1.10 -11.98
CA ILE A 331 11.82 -0.21 -11.88
C ILE A 331 10.33 -0.03 -12.14
N SER A 332 9.77 -0.88 -13.00
CA SER A 332 8.33 -0.95 -13.23
C SER A 332 7.77 -2.25 -12.68
N ILE A 333 6.73 -2.14 -11.87
CA ILE A 333 5.93 -3.25 -11.37
C ILE A 333 4.45 -2.99 -11.64
N ALA A 334 3.72 -4.02 -12.00
CA ALA A 334 2.29 -3.89 -12.24
C ALA A 334 1.51 -4.90 -11.40
N PRO A 335 0.38 -4.49 -10.80
CA PRO A 335 -0.56 -5.44 -10.23
C PRO A 335 -0.94 -6.48 -11.29
N GLN A 336 -1.00 -7.75 -10.86
CA GLN A 336 -1.30 -8.90 -11.74
C GLN A 336 -0.18 -9.29 -12.72
N ARG A 337 0.99 -8.68 -12.66
CA ARG A 337 2.18 -9.15 -13.38
C ARG A 337 3.15 -9.84 -12.44
N PHE A 338 3.87 -10.80 -12.99
CA PHE A 338 4.81 -11.67 -12.26
C PHE A 338 6.26 -11.33 -12.57
N ASN A 339 6.49 -10.17 -13.18
CA ASN A 339 7.83 -9.74 -13.59
C ASN A 339 8.14 -8.32 -13.12
N ILE A 340 9.42 -8.06 -13.01
CA ILE A 340 10.00 -6.75 -12.76
C ILE A 340 10.71 -6.30 -14.02
N LEU A 341 10.38 -5.11 -14.48
CA LEU A 341 11.05 -4.46 -15.60
C LEU A 341 11.98 -3.38 -15.08
N ARG A 342 13.15 -3.26 -15.67
CA ARG A 342 14.18 -2.28 -15.33
C ARG A 342 14.53 -1.42 -16.54
N SER A 343 14.72 -0.14 -16.31
CA SER A 343 15.32 0.80 -17.25
C SER A 343 16.55 1.45 -16.61
N ALA A 344 17.67 1.44 -17.33
CA ALA A 344 18.90 2.11 -16.91
C ALA A 344 19.15 3.42 -17.66
N ASP A 345 18.25 3.80 -18.57
CA ASP A 345 18.40 4.91 -19.51
C ASP A 345 17.29 5.98 -19.36
N GLY A 346 16.71 6.04 -18.16
CA GLY A 346 15.67 7.02 -17.84
C GLY A 346 14.32 6.73 -18.50
N GLY A 347 13.99 5.46 -18.72
CA GLY A 347 12.69 5.02 -19.25
C GLY A 347 12.62 4.92 -20.77
N LYS A 348 13.73 5.07 -21.48
CA LYS A 348 13.79 4.95 -22.96
C LYS A 348 13.70 3.51 -23.41
N SER A 349 14.31 2.58 -22.65
CA SER A 349 14.19 1.16 -22.89
C SER A 349 13.92 0.40 -21.57
N TRP A 350 13.29 -0.77 -21.68
CA TRP A 350 12.91 -1.59 -20.55
C TRP A 350 13.27 -3.04 -20.78
N GLN A 351 13.90 -3.66 -19.78
CA GLN A 351 14.29 -5.07 -19.79
C GLN A 351 13.66 -5.80 -18.64
N GLU A 352 13.19 -7.02 -18.85
CA GLU A 352 12.79 -7.90 -17.77
C GLU A 352 14.03 -8.40 -17.03
N VAL A 353 14.08 -8.15 -15.72
CA VAL A 353 15.21 -8.50 -14.85
C VAL A 353 14.84 -9.57 -13.82
N HIS A 354 13.57 -9.79 -13.59
CA HIS A 354 13.09 -10.82 -12.69
C HIS A 354 11.69 -11.29 -13.09
N ARG A 355 11.47 -12.60 -12.98
CA ARG A 355 10.16 -13.22 -13.12
C ARG A 355 10.00 -14.29 -12.06
N TYR A 356 8.84 -14.39 -11.46
CA TYR A 356 8.51 -15.48 -10.56
C TYR A 356 7.30 -16.27 -11.08
N GLU A 357 7.29 -17.55 -10.79
CA GLU A 357 6.16 -18.41 -11.15
C GLU A 357 4.93 -18.02 -10.30
N PRO A 358 3.78 -17.79 -10.95
CA PRO A 358 2.56 -17.53 -10.22
C PRO A 358 2.18 -18.78 -9.42
N PRO A 359 1.76 -18.61 -8.16
CA PRO A 359 1.19 -19.74 -7.43
C PRO A 359 -0.08 -20.19 -8.13
N GLN A 360 -0.29 -21.51 -8.23
CA GLN A 360 -1.51 -22.08 -8.79
C GLN A 360 -2.68 -21.91 -7.82
N ILE A 361 -3.32 -20.76 -7.83
CA ILE A 361 -4.46 -20.45 -6.95
C ILE A 361 -5.60 -19.89 -7.77
N SER A 362 -6.78 -20.35 -7.46
CA SER A 362 -8.01 -19.86 -8.05
C SER A 362 -8.39 -18.48 -7.47
N GLY A 363 -8.40 -17.48 -8.32
CA GLY A 363 -9.05 -16.19 -8.08
C GLY A 363 -8.23 -15.16 -7.30
N GLY A 364 -8.03 -14.01 -7.90
CA GLY A 364 -7.45 -12.84 -7.27
C GLY A 364 -6.20 -12.29 -7.94
N ALA A 365 -5.84 -11.05 -7.60
CA ALA A 365 -4.65 -10.39 -8.13
C ALA A 365 -3.39 -10.95 -7.47
N GLN A 366 -2.67 -11.79 -8.17
CA GLN A 366 -1.53 -12.57 -7.66
C GLN A 366 -0.17 -11.91 -7.89
N GLY A 367 -0.15 -10.71 -8.47
CA GLY A 367 1.07 -10.04 -8.89
C GLY A 367 1.77 -9.23 -7.80
N LEU A 368 2.77 -8.49 -8.25
CA LEU A 368 3.45 -7.49 -7.45
C LEU A 368 2.49 -6.31 -7.18
N ARG A 369 2.59 -5.71 -6.00
CA ARG A 369 1.60 -4.72 -5.55
C ARG A 369 2.18 -3.34 -5.32
N ASP A 370 3.35 -3.28 -4.71
CA ASP A 370 3.96 -2.02 -4.30
C ASP A 370 5.48 -2.17 -4.22
N GLY A 371 6.19 -1.06 -4.28
CA GLY A 371 7.63 -1.04 -4.16
C GLY A 371 8.14 0.31 -3.72
N ALA A 372 9.33 0.29 -3.11
CA ALA A 372 10.02 1.47 -2.64
C ALA A 372 11.52 1.37 -2.93
N PHE A 373 12.15 2.52 -3.09
CA PHE A 373 13.60 2.68 -3.10
C PHE A 373 14.08 3.27 -1.79
N GLY A 374 15.25 2.85 -1.34
CA GLY A 374 15.89 3.38 -0.14
C GLY A 374 17.32 2.89 0.01
N ARG A 375 17.86 3.01 1.21
CA ARG A 375 19.22 2.55 1.54
C ARG A 375 19.20 1.65 2.74
N LEU A 376 19.87 0.51 2.62
CA LEU A 376 20.01 -0.50 3.66
C LEU A 376 21.37 -0.39 4.36
N SER A 377 21.47 -0.95 5.55
CA SER A 377 22.73 -1.24 6.21
C SER A 377 23.50 -2.30 5.40
N PRO A 378 24.85 -2.26 5.41
CA PRO A 378 25.69 -3.23 4.72
C PRO A 378 25.45 -4.67 5.17
#